data_c51e4aa8ca54d54da70c9b0f3bf6d958
#
_entry.id   c51e4aa8ca54d54da70c9b0f3bf6d958
#
_cell.length_a   1.000
_cell.length_b   1.000
_cell.length_c   1.000
_cell.angle_alpha   90.00
_cell.angle_beta   90.00
_cell.angle_gamma   90.00
#
_symmetry.space_group_name_H-M   'P 1'
#
loop_
_entity.id
_entity.type
_entity.pdbx_description
1 polymer ?
#
loop_
_entity_poly.entity_id
_entity_poly.type
_entity_poly.pdbx_seq_one_letter_code
_entity_poly.pdbx_strand_id
1 'polypeptide(L)' 'MELEKLISVISEVLDIDASTITADSRFVEDLGADSLDFLEIVMSVEDEFGIKVPVEDVKDIATVKDAYEEIKKAL' A
#
# COMPACT_ATOMS: atom_id res chain seq x y z
N MET A 1 0.36 -8.53 12.13
CA MET A 1 -0.62 -7.44 12.09
C MET A 1 -0.68 -6.86 10.70
N GLU A 2 -1.84 -6.35 10.33
CA GLU A 2 -2.09 -5.93 8.95
C GLU A 2 -1.18 -4.80 8.49
N LEU A 3 -0.89 -3.85 9.36
CA LEU A 3 -0.03 -2.73 8.97
C LEU A 3 1.39 -3.19 8.67
N GLU A 4 1.93 -4.07 9.49
CA GLU A 4 3.27 -4.61 9.26
C GLU A 4 3.32 -5.41 7.96
N LYS A 5 2.27 -6.18 7.70
CA LYS A 5 2.18 -6.95 6.48
C LYS A 5 2.09 -6.04 5.25
N LEU A 6 1.32 -4.95 5.36
CA LEU A 6 1.23 -3.96 4.30
C LEU A 6 2.59 -3.32 4.02
N ILE A 7 3.30 -2.92 5.08
CA ILE A 7 4.62 -2.32 4.94
C ILE A 7 5.58 -3.30 4.25
N SER A 8 5.48 -4.58 4.61
CA SER A 8 6.31 -5.61 4.01
C SER A 8 6.05 -5.74 2.51
N VAL A 9 4.78 -5.69 2.11
CA VAL A 9 4.41 -5.73 0.69
C VAL A 9 4.99 -4.53 -0.06
N ILE A 10 4.85 -3.34 0.50
CA ILE A 10 5.37 -2.12 -0.11
C ILE A 10 6.88 -2.20 -0.24
N SER A 11 7.56 -2.66 0.80
CA SER A 11 9.00 -2.82 0.81
C SER A 11 9.47 -3.73 -0.32
N GLU A 12 8.78 -4.83 -0.53
CA GLU A 12 9.12 -5.78 -1.59
C GLU A 12 8.88 -5.19 -2.99
N VAL A 13 7.73 -4.57 -3.19
CA VAL A 13 7.39 -4.02 -4.51
C VAL A 13 8.34 -2.89 -4.90
N LEU A 14 8.63 -1.99 -3.97
CA LEU A 14 9.46 -0.83 -4.25
C LEU A 14 10.96 -1.10 -4.04
N ASP A 15 11.31 -2.26 -3.51
CA ASP A 15 12.70 -2.63 -3.21
C ASP A 15 13.37 -1.59 -2.31
N ILE A 16 12.69 -1.23 -1.23
CA ILE A 16 13.21 -0.29 -0.23
C ILE A 16 13.13 -0.94 1.15
N ASP A 17 13.89 -0.38 2.08
CA ASP A 17 13.95 -0.90 3.45
C ASP A 17 12.63 -0.63 4.17
N ALA A 18 12.06 -1.67 4.76
CA ALA A 18 10.80 -1.53 5.50
C ALA A 18 10.91 -0.53 6.66
N SER A 19 12.10 -0.37 7.23
CA SER A 19 12.30 0.56 8.34
C SER A 19 12.12 2.02 7.94
N THR A 20 12.16 2.32 6.63
CA THR A 20 11.94 3.68 6.14
C THR A 20 10.47 3.99 5.86
N ILE A 21 9.60 3.00 6.00
CA ILE A 21 8.18 3.14 5.67
C ILE A 21 7.38 3.30 6.97
N THR A 22 6.55 4.34 7.02
CA THR A 22 5.67 4.57 8.17
C THR A 22 4.23 4.76 7.67
N ALA A 23 3.28 4.78 8.60
CA ALA A 23 1.88 5.01 8.26
C ALA A 23 1.67 6.36 7.58
N ASP A 24 2.50 7.34 7.90
CA ASP A 24 2.41 8.68 7.33
C ASP A 24 3.15 8.84 6.00
N SER A 25 3.88 7.82 5.56
CA SER A 25 4.63 7.88 4.30
C SER A 25 3.67 8.07 3.13
N ARG A 26 3.99 9.02 2.25
CA ARG A 26 3.22 9.26 1.03
C ARG A 26 3.85 8.44 -0.09
N PHE A 27 3.00 7.73 -0.84
CA PHE A 27 3.51 6.81 -1.86
C PHE A 27 4.35 7.50 -2.92
N VAL A 28 3.89 8.64 -3.42
CA VAL A 28 4.59 9.35 -4.49
C VAL A 28 5.74 10.19 -3.93
N GLU A 29 5.45 11.06 -2.97
CA GLU A 29 6.42 12.05 -2.49
C GLU A 29 7.50 11.45 -1.61
N ASP A 30 7.13 10.51 -0.75
CA ASP A 30 8.08 9.96 0.23
C ASP A 30 8.71 8.65 -0.21
N LEU A 31 7.95 7.82 -0.91
CA LEU A 31 8.42 6.49 -1.32
C LEU A 31 8.83 6.42 -2.77
N GLY A 32 8.56 7.46 -3.55
CA GLY A 32 8.96 7.52 -4.94
C GLY A 32 8.22 6.56 -5.86
N ALA A 33 7.01 6.15 -5.48
CA ALA A 33 6.22 5.22 -6.28
C ALA A 33 5.56 5.94 -7.45
N ASP A 34 5.71 5.41 -8.65
CA ASP A 34 4.97 5.90 -9.80
C ASP A 34 3.66 5.13 -9.96
N SER A 35 2.92 5.41 -11.04
CA SER A 35 1.61 4.77 -11.27
C SER A 35 1.71 3.26 -11.38
N LEU A 36 2.74 2.76 -12.04
CA LEU A 36 2.94 1.32 -12.19
C LEU A 36 3.28 0.67 -10.86
N ASP A 37 4.17 1.32 -10.10
CA ASP A 37 4.55 0.82 -8.78
C ASP A 37 3.32 0.76 -7.87
N PHE A 38 2.50 1.80 -7.90
CA PHE A 38 1.31 1.86 -7.07
C PHE A 38 0.32 0.76 -7.44
N LEU A 39 0.14 0.53 -8.73
CA LEU A 39 -0.73 -0.54 -9.22
C LEU A 39 -0.23 -1.91 -8.74
N GLU A 40 1.08 -2.14 -8.81
CA GLU A 40 1.66 -3.39 -8.32
C GLU A 40 1.44 -3.57 -6.83
N ILE A 41 1.55 -2.48 -6.05
CA ILE A 41 1.28 -2.53 -4.61
C ILE A 41 -0.17 -2.95 -4.37
N VAL A 42 -1.12 -2.33 -5.09
CA VAL A 42 -2.54 -2.65 -4.93
C VAL A 42 -2.79 -4.12 -5.26
N MET A 43 -2.24 -4.61 -6.36
CA MET A 43 -2.43 -6.01 -6.75
C MET A 43 -1.83 -6.97 -5.74
N SER A 44 -0.66 -6.65 -5.22
CA SER A 44 0.01 -7.48 -4.22
C SER A 44 -0.78 -7.50 -2.91
N VAL A 45 -1.35 -6.36 -2.53
CA VAL A 45 -2.18 -6.26 -1.34
C VAL A 45 -3.45 -7.10 -1.50
N GLU A 46 -4.10 -7.01 -2.64
CA GLU A 46 -5.29 -7.83 -2.90
C GLU A 46 -4.99 -9.32 -2.77
N ASP A 47 -3.87 -9.72 -3.32
CA ASP A 47 -3.43 -11.11 -3.31
C ASP A 47 -3.07 -11.57 -1.90
N GLU A 48 -2.30 -10.76 -1.20
CA GLU A 48 -1.76 -11.11 0.12
C GLU A 48 -2.84 -11.16 1.19
N PHE A 49 -3.81 -10.26 1.11
CA PHE A 49 -4.91 -10.18 2.09
C PHE A 49 -6.20 -10.87 1.63
N GLY A 50 -6.25 -11.33 0.39
CA GLY A 50 -7.45 -11.98 -0.15
C GLY A 50 -8.64 -11.05 -0.26
N ILE A 51 -8.41 -9.80 -0.65
CA ILE A 51 -9.45 -8.78 -0.73
C ILE A 51 -9.48 -8.14 -2.12
N LYS A 52 -10.52 -7.35 -2.36
CA LYS A 52 -10.64 -6.53 -3.57
C LYS A 52 -10.73 -5.07 -3.16
N VAL A 53 -9.95 -4.22 -3.81
CA VAL A 53 -9.98 -2.77 -3.57
C VAL A 53 -10.62 -2.11 -4.79
N PRO A 54 -11.78 -1.46 -4.63
CA PRO A 54 -12.44 -0.79 -5.76
C PRO A 54 -11.55 0.29 -6.37
N VAL A 55 -11.62 0.42 -7.70
CA VAL A 55 -10.80 1.41 -8.42
C VAL A 55 -11.09 2.83 -7.92
N GLU A 56 -12.34 3.12 -7.58
CA GLU A 56 -12.72 4.43 -7.06
C GLU A 56 -11.97 4.76 -5.77
N ASP A 57 -11.79 3.76 -4.92
CA ASP A 57 -11.10 3.95 -3.63
C ASP A 57 -9.59 4.08 -3.82
N VAL A 58 -9.04 3.43 -4.83
CA VAL A 58 -7.61 3.51 -5.12
C VAL A 58 -7.17 4.95 -5.39
N LYS A 59 -8.02 5.72 -6.04
CA LYS A 59 -7.70 7.11 -6.38
C LYS A 59 -7.54 8.01 -5.17
N ASP A 60 -8.14 7.65 -4.05
CA ASP A 60 -8.10 8.45 -2.83
C ASP A 60 -6.96 8.06 -1.91
N ILE A 61 -6.20 7.03 -2.26
CA ILE A 61 -5.09 6.56 -1.44
C ILE A 61 -3.85 7.38 -1.73
N ALA A 62 -3.39 8.15 -0.76
CA ALA A 62 -2.18 8.95 -0.89
C ALA A 62 -1.07 8.47 0.04
N THR A 63 -1.42 7.96 1.21
CA THR A 63 -0.46 7.53 2.23
C THR A 63 -0.63 6.05 2.55
N VAL A 64 0.37 5.50 3.23
CA VAL A 64 0.30 4.11 3.72
C VAL A 64 -0.90 3.93 4.64
N LYS A 65 -1.19 4.92 5.47
CA LYS A 65 -2.34 4.89 6.36
C LYS A 65 -3.65 4.78 5.58
N ASP A 66 -3.77 5.53 4.49
CA ASP A 66 -4.97 5.46 3.64
C ASP A 66 -5.17 4.04 3.11
N ALA A 67 -4.10 3.42 2.64
CA ALA A 67 -4.14 2.05 2.13
C ALA A 67 -4.52 1.07 3.25
N TYR A 68 -3.98 1.28 4.43
CA TYR A 68 -4.27 0.43 5.57
C TYR A 68 -5.76 0.50 5.94
N GLU A 69 -6.33 1.69 5.91
CA GLU A 69 -7.76 1.85 6.22
C GLU A 69 -8.64 1.16 5.18
N GLU A 70 -8.24 1.20 3.91
CA GLU A 70 -8.98 0.47 2.87
C GLU A 70 -8.93 -1.04 3.11
N ILE A 71 -7.79 -1.56 3.52
CA ILE A 71 -7.65 -2.97 3.84
C ILE A 71 -8.58 -3.34 5.00
N LYS A 72 -8.62 -2.52 6.04
CA LYS A 72 -9.46 -2.78 7.20
C LYS A 72 -10.94 -2.79 6.83
N LYS A 73 -11.34 -1.91 5.91
CA LYS A 73 -12.74 -1.87 5.45
C LYS A 73 -13.12 -3.14 4.69
N ALA A 74 -12.16 -3.74 4.00
CA ALA A 74 -12.40 -4.94 3.18
C ALA A 74 -12.29 -6.23 3.99
N LEU A 75 -11.69 -6.18 5.15
CA LEU A 75 -11.60 -7.32 6.05
C LEU A 75 -12.86 -7.39 6.92
#